data_8a175584f7d1050ddfc09e67f9051135
#
_entry.id   8a175584f7d1050ddfc09e67f9051135
#
_cell.length_a   1.000
_cell.length_b   1.000
_cell.length_c   1.000
_cell.angle_alpha   90.00
_cell.angle_beta   90.00
_cell.angle_gamma   90.00
#
_symmetry.space_group_name_H-M   'P 1'
#
loop_
_entity.id
_entity.type
_entity.pdbx_description
1 polymer ?
#
loop_
_entity_poly.entity_id
_entity_poly.type
_entity_poly.pdbx_seq_one_letter_code
_entity_poly.pdbx_strand_id
1 'polypeptide(L)'
;TWNFLVPAIFLALGGVFGIFWVVVRDLQRRNRILRQLQGFELTALRAQMNPHFMFNSLNSIQEFINRNDKHSANTYLTRFAALIRSILNTSSEDRILLSEEIRQLENYLELEKLRLEGSLDYEVKVDPLIDPDWTFLPTMLIQPYVENAILHGLFHKTGPKRLELSFTRLDEQLLLCRITDNGIGRKLAASIKLERYGRHQSMGSSMTGQRMELLQKLQKQPVSVRIVDLEDPSTGAPLGTEVELTIPEINP
;
A
#
# COMPACT_ATOMS: atom_id res chain seq x y z
N THR A 1 -44.12 59.88 -9.83
CA THR A 1 -42.78 59.36 -9.66
C THR A 1 -42.76 57.85 -9.43
N TRP A 2 -43.86 57.17 -9.66
CA TRP A 2 -43.94 55.68 -9.67
C TRP A 2 -43.12 55.06 -10.83
N ASN A 3 -42.92 55.81 -11.92
CA ASN A 3 -42.20 55.40 -13.11
C ASN A 3 -40.71 55.13 -12.88
N PHE A 4 -40.12 55.62 -11.79
CA PHE A 4 -38.71 55.35 -11.44
C PHE A 4 -38.56 54.32 -10.31
N LEU A 5 -39.55 54.24 -9.43
CA LEU A 5 -39.52 53.33 -8.27
C LEU A 5 -39.66 51.84 -8.70
N VAL A 6 -40.57 51.55 -9.61
CA VAL A 6 -40.84 50.22 -10.08
C VAL A 6 -39.62 49.61 -10.81
N PRO A 7 -38.96 50.25 -11.78
CA PRO A 7 -37.75 49.76 -12.41
C PRO A 7 -36.58 49.55 -11.44
N ALA A 8 -36.43 50.50 -10.48
CA ALA A 8 -35.37 50.41 -9.48
C ALA A 8 -35.55 49.18 -8.56
N ILE A 9 -36.78 48.84 -8.15
CA ILE A 9 -37.09 47.64 -7.37
C ILE A 9 -36.80 46.39 -8.18
N PHE A 10 -37.15 46.32 -9.48
CA PHE A 10 -36.84 45.19 -10.31
C PHE A 10 -35.35 44.99 -10.52
N LEU A 11 -34.55 46.06 -10.70
CA LEU A 11 -33.12 46.01 -10.74
C LEU A 11 -32.49 45.51 -9.43
N ALA A 12 -32.97 46.01 -8.30
CA ALA A 12 -32.48 45.55 -6.99
C ALA A 12 -32.80 44.07 -6.75
N LEU A 13 -34.03 43.63 -7.05
CA LEU A 13 -34.42 42.21 -6.97
C LEU A 13 -33.60 41.32 -7.90
N GLY A 14 -33.38 41.79 -9.15
CA GLY A 14 -32.52 41.07 -10.11
C GLY A 14 -31.09 40.95 -9.64
N GLY A 15 -30.53 41.99 -9.01
CA GLY A 15 -29.19 41.97 -8.40
C GLY A 15 -29.11 40.97 -7.23
N VAL A 16 -30.08 41.01 -6.32
CA VAL A 16 -30.14 40.05 -5.20
C VAL A 16 -30.27 38.62 -5.70
N PHE A 17 -31.13 38.39 -6.69
CA PHE A 17 -31.31 37.08 -7.28
C PHE A 17 -30.02 36.59 -7.98
N GLY A 18 -29.32 37.47 -8.70
CA GLY A 18 -28.04 37.17 -9.32
C GLY A 18 -26.96 36.74 -8.30
N ILE A 19 -26.82 37.54 -7.22
CA ILE A 19 -25.90 37.22 -6.14
C ILE A 19 -26.27 35.88 -5.47
N PHE A 20 -27.55 35.68 -5.16
CA PHE A 20 -28.03 34.42 -4.60
C PHE A 20 -27.72 33.22 -5.50
N TRP A 21 -27.96 33.36 -6.79
CA TRP A 21 -27.69 32.29 -7.76
C TRP A 21 -26.19 31.96 -7.83
N VAL A 22 -25.31 32.97 -7.82
CA VAL A 22 -23.84 32.78 -7.82
C VAL A 22 -23.40 32.07 -6.55
N VAL A 23 -23.88 32.49 -5.37
CA VAL A 23 -23.55 31.86 -4.07
C VAL A 23 -24.02 30.41 -4.04
N VAL A 24 -25.27 30.14 -4.45
CA VAL A 24 -25.78 28.77 -4.48
C VAL A 24 -24.97 27.89 -5.44
N ARG A 25 -24.59 28.43 -6.58
CA ARG A 25 -23.76 27.69 -7.57
C ARG A 25 -22.37 27.39 -7.02
N ASP A 26 -21.73 28.34 -6.31
CA ASP A 26 -20.42 28.12 -5.69
C ASP A 26 -20.50 27.08 -4.57
N LEU A 27 -21.51 27.16 -3.70
CA LEU A 27 -21.76 26.16 -2.65
C LEU A 27 -22.00 24.76 -3.24
N GLN A 28 -22.78 24.65 -4.31
CA GLN A 28 -23.00 23.36 -5.00
C GLN A 28 -21.72 22.83 -5.60
N ARG A 29 -20.86 23.69 -6.17
CA ARG A 29 -19.55 23.31 -6.73
C ARG A 29 -18.62 22.81 -5.65
N ARG A 30 -18.53 23.50 -4.52
CA ARG A 30 -17.73 23.08 -3.34
C ARG A 30 -18.23 21.74 -2.79
N ASN A 31 -19.53 21.60 -2.59
CA ASN A 31 -20.12 20.34 -2.13
C ASN A 31 -19.88 19.18 -3.09
N ARG A 32 -19.87 19.42 -4.40
CA ARG A 32 -19.54 18.39 -5.39
C ARG A 32 -18.09 17.96 -5.29
N ILE A 33 -17.16 18.91 -5.16
CA ILE A 33 -15.73 18.64 -4.97
C ILE A 33 -15.50 17.84 -3.67
N LEU A 34 -16.12 18.25 -2.56
CA LEU A 34 -16.01 17.53 -1.29
C LEU A 34 -16.54 16.09 -1.37
N ARG A 35 -17.68 15.88 -2.03
CA ARG A 35 -18.22 14.52 -2.25
C ARG A 35 -17.30 13.67 -3.15
N GLN A 36 -16.67 14.28 -4.16
CA GLN A 36 -15.70 13.59 -4.99
C GLN A 36 -14.45 13.21 -4.19
N LEU A 37 -13.92 14.12 -3.36
CA LEU A 37 -12.79 13.83 -2.48
C LEU A 37 -13.13 12.70 -1.49
N GLN A 38 -14.27 12.73 -0.82
CA GLN A 38 -14.73 11.64 0.06
C GLN A 38 -14.89 10.31 -0.70
N GLY A 39 -15.38 10.37 -1.95
CA GLY A 39 -15.46 9.19 -2.82
C GLY A 39 -14.09 8.64 -3.19
N PHE A 40 -13.11 9.50 -3.46
CA PHE A 40 -11.72 9.10 -3.71
C PHE A 40 -11.06 8.53 -2.46
N GLU A 41 -11.27 9.13 -1.28
CA GLU A 41 -10.78 8.58 0.00
C GLU A 41 -11.33 7.19 0.27
N LEU A 42 -12.63 6.98 0.12
CA LEU A 42 -13.26 5.66 0.29
C LEU A 42 -12.77 4.64 -0.74
N THR A 43 -12.52 5.08 -1.98
CA THR A 43 -11.99 4.20 -3.02
C THR A 43 -10.52 3.88 -2.77
N ALA A 44 -9.73 4.85 -2.31
CA ALA A 44 -8.35 4.66 -1.90
C ALA A 44 -8.25 3.72 -0.68
N LEU A 45 -9.09 3.91 0.35
CA LEU A 45 -9.22 3.02 1.51
C LEU A 45 -9.57 1.58 1.10
N ARG A 46 -10.55 1.41 0.19
CA ARG A 46 -10.92 0.08 -0.35
C ARG A 46 -9.81 -0.55 -1.19
N ALA A 47 -9.04 0.27 -1.90
CA ALA A 47 -7.93 -0.18 -2.71
C ALA A 47 -6.68 -0.51 -1.88
N GLN A 48 -6.52 0.12 -0.72
CA GLN A 48 -5.47 -0.16 0.26
C GLN A 48 -5.68 -1.52 0.94
N MET A 49 -6.92 -1.93 1.13
CA MET A 49 -7.23 -3.29 1.58
C MET A 49 -7.12 -4.23 0.36
N ASN A 50 -5.96 -4.86 0.18
CA ASN A 50 -5.78 -5.85 -0.88
C ASN A 50 -6.88 -6.93 -0.79
N PRO A 51 -7.91 -6.93 -1.68
CA PRO A 51 -9.03 -7.87 -1.57
C PRO A 51 -8.54 -9.31 -1.61
N HIS A 52 -7.48 -9.57 -2.34
CA HIS A 52 -6.88 -10.89 -2.45
C HIS A 52 -6.27 -11.34 -1.10
N PHE A 53 -5.62 -10.44 -0.35
CA PHE A 53 -5.15 -10.74 1.00
C PHE A 53 -6.31 -11.07 1.95
N MET A 54 -7.41 -10.31 1.90
CA MET A 54 -8.60 -10.57 2.70
C MET A 54 -9.19 -11.95 2.42
N PHE A 55 -9.40 -12.28 1.13
CA PHE A 55 -9.91 -13.60 0.74
C PHE A 55 -8.97 -14.74 1.13
N ASN A 56 -7.66 -14.57 0.94
CA ASN A 56 -6.68 -15.58 1.32
C ASN A 56 -6.67 -15.80 2.84
N SER A 57 -6.77 -14.73 3.63
CA SER A 57 -6.82 -14.81 5.08
C SER A 57 -8.06 -15.55 5.57
N LEU A 58 -9.23 -15.26 5.00
CA LEU A 58 -10.47 -15.96 5.32
C LEU A 58 -10.39 -17.45 4.95
N ASN A 59 -9.82 -17.77 3.79
CA ASN A 59 -9.61 -19.16 3.36
C ASN A 59 -8.66 -19.90 4.31
N SER A 60 -7.59 -19.25 4.77
CA SER A 60 -6.66 -19.85 5.74
C SER A 60 -7.35 -20.15 7.08
N ILE A 61 -8.16 -19.21 7.58
CA ILE A 61 -8.95 -19.43 8.81
C ILE A 61 -9.90 -20.62 8.61
N GLN A 62 -10.60 -20.68 7.47
CA GLN A 62 -11.51 -21.79 7.15
C GLN A 62 -10.73 -23.14 7.08
N GLU A 63 -9.54 -23.13 6.50
CA GLU A 63 -8.70 -24.33 6.43
C GLU A 63 -8.28 -24.82 7.80
N PHE A 64 -7.83 -23.94 8.72
CA PHE A 64 -7.51 -24.30 10.09
C PHE A 64 -8.73 -24.87 10.84
N ILE A 65 -9.93 -24.29 10.63
CA ILE A 65 -11.17 -24.80 11.20
C ILE A 65 -11.48 -26.20 10.67
N ASN A 66 -11.37 -26.41 9.36
CA ASN A 66 -11.64 -27.69 8.71
C ASN A 66 -10.66 -28.79 9.16
N ARG A 67 -9.41 -28.44 9.47
CA ARG A 67 -8.39 -29.31 10.05
C ARG A 67 -8.57 -29.51 11.56
N ASN A 68 -9.61 -28.90 12.16
CA ASN A 68 -9.88 -28.91 13.61
C ASN A 68 -8.75 -28.28 14.45
N ASP A 69 -7.91 -27.45 13.85
CA ASP A 69 -6.82 -26.70 14.51
C ASP A 69 -7.35 -25.35 15.02
N LYS A 70 -8.06 -25.41 16.14
CA LYS A 70 -8.65 -24.24 16.80
C LYS A 70 -7.59 -23.23 17.27
N HIS A 71 -6.40 -23.71 17.64
CA HIS A 71 -5.33 -22.84 18.12
C HIS A 71 -4.80 -21.94 17.00
N SER A 72 -4.43 -22.52 15.87
CA SER A 72 -3.97 -21.77 14.69
C SER A 72 -5.07 -20.87 14.14
N ALA A 73 -6.33 -21.33 14.09
CA ALA A 73 -7.46 -20.51 13.67
C ALA A 73 -7.63 -19.24 14.53
N ASN A 74 -7.61 -19.38 15.87
CA ASN A 74 -7.72 -18.24 16.79
C ASN A 74 -6.51 -17.30 16.72
N THR A 75 -5.30 -17.86 16.65
CA THR A 75 -4.07 -17.08 16.53
C THR A 75 -4.08 -16.26 15.25
N TYR A 76 -4.42 -16.89 14.12
CA TYR A 76 -4.51 -16.23 12.84
C TYR A 76 -5.57 -15.12 12.85
N LEU A 77 -6.78 -15.40 13.34
CA LEU A 77 -7.87 -14.45 13.42
C LEU A 77 -7.50 -13.22 14.27
N THR A 78 -6.86 -13.44 15.42
CA THR A 78 -6.43 -12.36 16.33
C THR A 78 -5.38 -11.46 15.66
N ARG A 79 -4.36 -12.05 15.05
CA ARG A 79 -3.31 -11.31 14.31
C ARG A 79 -3.89 -10.58 13.09
N PHE A 80 -4.77 -11.24 12.34
CA PHE A 80 -5.45 -10.63 11.20
C PHE A 80 -6.27 -9.41 11.60
N ALA A 81 -7.07 -9.53 12.68
CA ALA A 81 -7.87 -8.40 13.18
C ALA A 81 -6.97 -7.24 13.67
N ALA A 82 -5.83 -7.54 14.30
CA ALA A 82 -4.86 -6.53 14.73
C ALA A 82 -4.21 -5.81 13.53
N LEU A 83 -3.81 -6.56 12.49
CA LEU A 83 -3.23 -5.99 11.27
C LEU A 83 -4.22 -5.08 10.54
N ILE A 84 -5.46 -5.54 10.34
CA ILE A 84 -6.50 -4.73 9.68
C ILE A 84 -6.76 -3.44 10.45
N ARG A 85 -6.84 -3.50 11.78
CA ARG A 85 -7.02 -2.30 12.61
C ARG A 85 -5.84 -1.33 12.48
N SER A 86 -4.61 -1.84 12.48
CA SER A 86 -3.40 -1.02 12.29
C SER A 86 -3.41 -0.33 10.93
N ILE A 87 -3.67 -1.07 9.85
CA ILE A 87 -3.77 -0.52 8.49
C ILE A 87 -4.85 0.57 8.41
N LEU A 88 -6.03 0.35 9.00
CA LEU A 88 -7.12 1.33 8.99
C LEU A 88 -6.73 2.62 9.75
N ASN A 89 -6.06 2.50 10.89
CA ASN A 89 -5.63 3.65 11.68
C ASN A 89 -4.58 4.49 10.95
N THR A 90 -3.61 3.86 10.29
CA THR A 90 -2.53 4.55 9.58
C THR A 90 -2.89 4.98 8.16
N SER A 91 -3.97 4.45 7.60
CA SER A 91 -4.37 4.74 6.21
C SER A 91 -4.78 6.19 5.95
N SER A 92 -5.17 6.92 7.00
CA SER A 92 -5.54 8.34 6.95
C SER A 92 -4.34 9.29 7.18
N GLU A 93 -3.18 8.75 7.51
CA GLU A 93 -1.98 9.53 7.78
C GLU A 93 -1.06 9.54 6.55
N ASP A 94 -0.45 10.70 6.28
CA ASP A 94 0.48 10.85 5.15
C ASP A 94 1.85 10.22 5.45
N ARG A 95 2.16 10.02 6.74
CA ARG A 95 3.45 9.51 7.23
C ARG A 95 3.27 8.55 8.39
N ILE A 96 4.23 7.64 8.55
CA ILE A 96 4.28 6.63 9.60
C ILE A 96 5.69 6.55 10.18
N LEU A 97 5.83 6.26 11.46
CA LEU A 97 7.11 5.92 12.06
C LEU A 97 7.67 4.63 11.47
N LEU A 98 8.97 4.57 11.22
CA LEU A 98 9.63 3.37 10.72
C LEU A 98 9.40 2.17 11.67
N SER A 99 9.43 2.39 12.98
CA SER A 99 9.14 1.35 13.98
C SER A 99 7.72 0.78 13.83
N GLU A 100 6.76 1.62 13.48
CA GLU A 100 5.37 1.21 13.27
C GLU A 100 5.18 0.49 11.93
N GLU A 101 5.82 0.96 10.86
CA GLU A 101 5.84 0.28 9.56
C GLU A 101 6.45 -1.13 9.69
N ILE A 102 7.61 -1.26 10.37
CA ILE A 102 8.26 -2.55 10.65
C ILE A 102 7.29 -3.48 11.41
N ARG A 103 6.64 -2.99 12.45
CA ARG A 103 5.68 -3.78 13.23
C ARG A 103 4.50 -4.27 12.38
N GLN A 104 4.01 -3.44 11.45
CA GLN A 104 2.94 -3.84 10.52
C GLN A 104 3.43 -4.90 9.54
N LEU A 105 4.63 -4.74 8.99
CA LEU A 105 5.25 -5.72 8.10
C LEU A 105 5.51 -7.05 8.80
N GLU A 106 6.02 -7.05 10.03
CA GLU A 106 6.23 -8.26 10.83
C GLU A 106 4.89 -8.97 11.14
N ASN A 107 3.85 -8.23 11.51
CA ASN A 107 2.52 -8.81 11.72
C ASN A 107 1.98 -9.47 10.44
N TYR A 108 2.19 -8.85 9.29
CA TYR A 108 1.84 -9.43 8.00
C TYR A 108 2.65 -10.70 7.70
N LEU A 109 3.96 -10.66 7.91
CA LEU A 109 4.86 -11.80 7.66
C LEU A 109 4.59 -12.98 8.59
N GLU A 110 4.23 -12.73 9.84
CA GLU A 110 3.81 -13.78 10.77
C GLU A 110 2.50 -14.47 10.33
N LEU A 111 1.54 -13.71 9.76
CA LEU A 111 0.33 -14.30 9.16
C LEU A 111 0.69 -15.18 7.95
N GLU A 112 1.57 -14.70 7.09
CA GLU A 112 2.02 -15.45 5.93
C GLU A 112 2.84 -16.70 6.32
N LYS A 113 3.64 -16.61 7.38
CA LYS A 113 4.38 -17.75 7.95
C LYS A 113 3.44 -18.84 8.44
N LEU A 114 2.36 -18.47 9.14
CA LEU A 114 1.32 -19.43 9.54
C LEU A 114 0.66 -20.08 8.31
N ARG A 115 0.33 -19.28 7.28
CA ARG A 115 -0.28 -19.77 6.05
C ARG A 115 0.63 -20.70 5.26
N LEU A 116 1.93 -20.47 5.30
CA LEU A 116 2.95 -21.27 4.64
C LEU A 116 3.48 -22.41 5.52
N GLU A 117 2.73 -22.77 6.57
CA GLU A 117 3.03 -23.89 7.48
C GLU A 117 4.46 -23.82 8.06
N GLY A 118 4.92 -22.61 8.37
CA GLY A 118 6.24 -22.37 8.96
C GLY A 118 7.41 -22.45 7.97
N SER A 119 7.18 -22.68 6.69
CA SER A 119 8.25 -22.76 5.68
C SER A 119 8.87 -21.41 5.30
N LEU A 120 8.30 -20.30 5.78
CA LEU A 120 8.82 -18.95 5.60
C LEU A 120 9.76 -18.58 6.75
N ASP A 121 10.98 -18.23 6.39
CA ASP A 121 11.96 -17.56 7.24
C ASP A 121 12.12 -16.11 6.81
N TYR A 122 12.10 -15.16 7.73
CA TYR A 122 12.30 -13.77 7.40
C TYR A 122 13.17 -13.04 8.42
N GLU A 123 13.85 -12.02 7.96
CA GLU A 123 14.74 -11.20 8.77
C GLU A 123 14.52 -9.72 8.44
N VAL A 124 14.45 -8.87 9.47
CA VAL A 124 14.37 -7.41 9.33
C VAL A 124 15.60 -6.79 9.98
N LYS A 125 16.37 -6.05 9.19
CA LYS A 125 17.61 -5.39 9.63
C LYS A 125 17.45 -3.89 9.52
N VAL A 126 17.82 -3.16 10.57
CA VAL A 126 17.84 -1.70 10.58
C VAL A 126 19.26 -1.26 10.86
N ASP A 127 19.80 -0.37 10.04
CA ASP A 127 21.11 0.25 10.23
C ASP A 127 21.13 0.92 11.63
N PRO A 128 22.18 0.68 12.45
CA PRO A 128 22.31 1.32 13.76
C PRO A 128 22.32 2.86 13.74
N LEU A 129 22.54 3.47 12.58
CA LEU A 129 22.46 4.92 12.38
C LEU A 129 21.04 5.45 12.20
N ILE A 130 20.05 4.57 12.11
CA ILE A 130 18.63 4.90 11.98
C ILE A 130 17.95 4.68 13.33
N ASP A 131 17.31 5.70 13.86
CA ASP A 131 16.40 5.55 14.99
C ASP A 131 14.98 5.34 14.45
N PRO A 132 14.41 4.10 14.54
CA PRO A 132 13.11 3.80 13.98
C PRO A 132 11.95 4.54 14.67
N ASP A 133 12.13 4.97 15.90
CA ASP A 133 11.10 5.69 16.68
C ASP A 133 11.10 7.21 16.41
N TRP A 134 12.06 7.71 15.62
CA TRP A 134 12.15 9.11 15.21
C TRP A 134 12.17 9.30 13.69
N THR A 135 12.23 8.23 12.93
CA THR A 135 12.27 8.25 11.47
C THR A 135 10.87 8.10 10.89
N PHE A 136 10.40 9.09 10.13
CA PHE A 136 9.10 9.07 9.46
C PHE A 136 9.24 8.75 7.97
N LEU A 137 8.38 7.86 7.49
CA LEU A 137 8.29 7.47 6.08
C LEU A 137 6.89 7.75 5.53
N PRO A 138 6.73 7.87 4.20
CA PRO A 138 5.41 7.85 3.57
C PRO A 138 4.69 6.53 3.86
N THR A 139 3.42 6.60 4.28
CA THR A 139 2.62 5.41 4.60
C THR A 139 2.45 4.46 3.41
N MET A 140 2.42 3.14 3.68
CA MET A 140 2.07 2.08 2.73
C MET A 140 2.95 2.05 1.45
N LEU A 141 4.21 2.43 1.57
CA LEU A 141 5.15 2.44 0.45
C LEU A 141 5.87 1.09 0.30
N ILE A 142 6.19 0.43 1.40
CA ILE A 142 7.00 -0.80 1.46
C ILE A 142 6.12 -2.04 1.32
N GLN A 143 4.99 -2.06 2.02
CA GLN A 143 4.08 -3.21 2.11
C GLN A 143 3.74 -3.87 0.76
N PRO A 144 3.41 -3.14 -0.33
CA PRO A 144 3.07 -3.77 -1.62
C PRO A 144 4.20 -4.61 -2.21
N TYR A 145 5.45 -4.26 -1.94
CA TYR A 145 6.60 -5.02 -2.45
C TYR A 145 6.85 -6.28 -1.63
N VAL A 146 6.66 -6.20 -0.31
CA VAL A 146 6.69 -7.38 0.58
C VAL A 146 5.57 -8.35 0.21
N GLU A 147 4.35 -7.86 -0.03
CA GLU A 147 3.24 -8.68 -0.53
C GLU A 147 3.57 -9.35 -1.86
N ASN A 148 4.17 -8.63 -2.81
CA ASN A 148 4.57 -9.19 -4.10
C ASN A 148 5.65 -10.26 -3.95
N ALA A 149 6.64 -10.07 -3.09
CA ALA A 149 7.68 -11.07 -2.80
C ALA A 149 7.05 -12.37 -2.27
N ILE A 150 6.11 -12.27 -1.34
CA ILE A 150 5.40 -13.45 -0.80
C ILE A 150 4.52 -14.09 -1.88
N LEU A 151 3.60 -13.34 -2.51
CA LEU A 151 2.56 -13.89 -3.36
C LEU A 151 3.10 -14.40 -4.71
N HIS A 152 4.06 -13.71 -5.28
CA HIS A 152 4.56 -14.01 -6.62
C HIS A 152 5.92 -14.70 -6.61
N GLY A 153 6.76 -14.42 -5.60
CA GLY A 153 8.07 -15.03 -5.45
C GLY A 153 8.01 -16.33 -4.66
N LEU A 154 7.62 -16.24 -3.40
CA LEU A 154 7.80 -17.32 -2.42
C LEU A 154 6.66 -18.33 -2.39
N PHE A 155 5.42 -17.92 -2.65
CA PHE A 155 4.25 -18.81 -2.56
C PHE A 155 4.39 -20.03 -3.47
N HIS A 156 4.91 -19.83 -4.67
CA HIS A 156 5.07 -20.91 -5.67
C HIS A 156 6.39 -21.66 -5.55
N LYS A 157 7.28 -21.25 -4.63
CA LYS A 157 8.56 -21.93 -4.43
C LYS A 157 8.38 -23.23 -3.65
N THR A 158 9.02 -24.28 -4.10
CA THR A 158 9.21 -25.52 -3.35
C THR A 158 10.46 -25.42 -2.47
N GLY A 159 10.39 -25.91 -1.23
CA GLY A 159 11.49 -25.87 -0.27
C GLY A 159 11.56 -24.58 0.56
N PRO A 160 12.72 -24.29 1.19
CA PRO A 160 12.87 -23.16 2.13
C PRO A 160 12.62 -21.82 1.47
N LYS A 161 11.76 -21.02 2.08
CA LYS A 161 11.39 -19.68 1.65
C LYS A 161 12.07 -18.67 2.54
N ARG A 162 12.80 -17.72 1.94
CA ARG A 162 13.50 -16.68 2.70
C ARG A 162 13.20 -15.31 2.15
N LEU A 163 12.91 -14.38 3.08
CA LEU A 163 12.70 -12.97 2.81
C LEU A 163 13.59 -12.15 3.72
N GLU A 164 14.33 -11.21 3.17
CA GLU A 164 15.15 -10.28 3.95
C GLU A 164 14.71 -8.86 3.65
N LEU A 165 14.46 -8.08 4.70
CA LEU A 165 14.24 -6.64 4.64
C LEU A 165 15.41 -5.94 5.32
N SER A 166 15.97 -4.92 4.67
CA SER A 166 17.01 -4.11 5.29
C SER A 166 16.76 -2.63 5.04
N PHE A 167 17.01 -1.83 6.08
CA PHE A 167 16.92 -0.37 6.05
C PHE A 167 18.30 0.20 6.29
N THR A 168 18.80 0.98 5.33
CA THR A 168 20.13 1.59 5.39
C THR A 168 20.01 3.08 5.11
N ARG A 169 20.72 3.92 5.82
CA ARG A 169 20.78 5.36 5.59
C ARG A 169 21.70 5.66 4.42
N LEU A 170 21.19 6.31 3.37
CA LEU A 170 21.98 6.75 2.21
C LEU A 170 22.59 8.12 2.46
N ASP A 171 21.80 9.06 3.01
CA ASP A 171 22.20 10.39 3.42
C ASP A 171 21.30 10.91 4.54
N GLU A 172 21.35 12.22 4.84
CA GLU A 172 20.56 12.83 5.92
C GLU A 172 19.03 12.79 5.69
N GLN A 173 18.59 12.60 4.45
CA GLN A 173 17.18 12.67 4.07
C GLN A 173 16.67 11.45 3.29
N LEU A 174 17.55 10.49 2.98
CA LEU A 174 17.20 9.35 2.15
C LEU A 174 17.56 8.03 2.84
N LEU A 175 16.59 7.14 2.83
CA LEU A 175 16.72 5.75 3.25
C LEU A 175 16.65 4.81 2.06
N LEU A 176 17.42 3.75 2.09
CA LEU A 176 17.31 2.61 1.20
C LEU A 176 16.62 1.47 1.96
N CYS A 177 15.44 1.10 1.49
CA CYS A 177 14.82 -0.16 1.90
C CYS A 177 15.08 -1.20 0.81
N ARG A 178 15.75 -2.29 1.18
CA ARG A 178 15.99 -3.43 0.29
C ARG A 178 15.15 -4.61 0.74
N ILE A 179 14.44 -5.22 -0.19
CA ILE A 179 13.59 -6.40 0.02
C ILE A 179 14.13 -7.49 -0.91
N THR A 180 14.66 -8.56 -0.33
CA THR A 180 15.27 -9.67 -1.09
C THR A 180 14.52 -10.95 -0.79
N ASP A 181 13.97 -11.57 -1.82
CA ASP A 181 13.37 -12.91 -1.74
C ASP A 181 14.21 -13.94 -2.49
N ASN A 182 14.14 -15.18 -2.06
CA ASN A 182 14.72 -16.31 -2.77
C ASN A 182 13.68 -17.08 -3.58
N GLY A 183 12.66 -16.40 -4.11
CA GLY A 183 11.54 -16.98 -4.82
C GLY A 183 11.85 -17.53 -6.20
N ILE A 184 10.79 -17.79 -6.97
CA ILE A 184 10.89 -18.37 -8.34
C ILE A 184 11.31 -17.37 -9.42
N GLY A 185 11.50 -16.09 -9.07
CA GLY A 185 11.83 -15.01 -10.01
C GLY A 185 10.63 -14.52 -10.82
N ARG A 186 10.73 -13.28 -11.34
CA ARG A 186 9.63 -12.59 -12.01
C ARG A 186 9.20 -13.24 -13.32
N LYS A 187 10.14 -13.81 -14.08
CA LYS A 187 9.85 -14.46 -15.39
C LYS A 187 8.91 -15.65 -15.22
N LEU A 188 9.22 -16.53 -14.26
CA LEU A 188 8.39 -17.72 -13.99
C LEU A 188 7.07 -17.33 -13.32
N ALA A 189 7.09 -16.36 -12.40
CA ALA A 189 5.87 -15.83 -11.80
C ALA A 189 4.90 -15.25 -12.83
N ALA A 190 5.41 -14.53 -13.84
CA ALA A 190 4.61 -13.99 -14.93
C ALA A 190 3.98 -15.08 -15.81
N SER A 191 4.70 -16.19 -16.11
CA SER A 191 4.14 -17.31 -16.88
C SER A 191 3.01 -18.02 -16.13
N ILE A 192 3.18 -18.29 -14.83
CA ILE A 192 2.14 -18.89 -13.98
C ILE A 192 0.89 -18.00 -13.93
N LYS A 193 1.07 -16.69 -13.86
CA LYS A 193 -0.04 -15.74 -13.85
C LYS A 193 -0.81 -15.74 -15.17
N LEU A 194 -0.11 -15.78 -16.30
CA LEU A 194 -0.71 -15.87 -17.64
C LEU A 194 -1.55 -17.13 -17.81
N GLU A 195 -1.06 -18.27 -17.34
CA GLU A 195 -1.76 -19.56 -17.42
C GLU A 195 -3.04 -19.58 -16.58
N ARG A 196 -3.01 -18.98 -15.36
CA ARG A 196 -4.15 -19.02 -14.42
C ARG A 196 -5.23 -17.97 -14.67
N TYR A 197 -4.85 -16.77 -15.08
CA TYR A 197 -5.76 -15.60 -15.09
C TYR A 197 -5.92 -14.94 -16.45
N GLY A 198 -5.24 -15.44 -17.52
CA GLY A 198 -5.28 -14.81 -18.83
C GLY A 198 -4.67 -13.39 -18.82
N ARG A 199 -4.96 -12.60 -19.87
CA ARG A 199 -4.39 -11.25 -20.06
C ARG A 199 -5.03 -10.14 -19.19
N HIS A 200 -5.73 -10.46 -18.11
CA HIS A 200 -6.25 -9.41 -17.23
C HIS A 200 -5.12 -8.72 -16.46
N GLN A 201 -4.94 -7.44 -16.74
CA GLN A 201 -3.98 -6.57 -16.03
C GLN A 201 -4.23 -6.64 -14.52
N SER A 202 -3.18 -6.93 -13.73
CA SER A 202 -3.27 -6.85 -12.29
C SER A 202 -3.37 -5.39 -11.85
N MET A 203 -4.49 -5.01 -11.27
CA MET A 203 -4.68 -3.66 -10.73
C MET A 203 -3.64 -3.29 -9.66
N GLY A 204 -3.10 -4.26 -8.91
CA GLY A 204 -2.13 -4.01 -7.84
C GLY A 204 -0.82 -3.36 -8.29
N SER A 205 -0.20 -3.84 -9.39
CA SER A 205 1.06 -3.26 -9.90
C SER A 205 0.87 -1.87 -10.50
N SER A 206 -0.30 -1.58 -11.12
CA SER A 206 -0.60 -0.26 -11.67
C SER A 206 -0.87 0.77 -10.56
N MET A 207 -1.50 0.38 -9.46
CA MET A 207 -1.79 1.27 -8.33
C MET A 207 -0.54 1.65 -7.55
N THR A 208 0.39 0.72 -7.33
CA THR A 208 1.68 1.01 -6.69
C THR A 208 2.49 1.99 -7.54
N GLY A 209 2.53 1.79 -8.87
CA GLY A 209 3.19 2.71 -9.80
C GLY A 209 2.56 4.11 -9.80
N GLN A 210 1.23 4.21 -9.83
CA GLN A 210 0.50 5.47 -9.76
C GLN A 210 0.73 6.22 -8.44
N ARG A 211 0.79 5.48 -7.32
CA ARG A 211 1.08 6.06 -6.01
C ARG A 211 2.50 6.62 -5.93
N MET A 212 3.49 5.88 -6.45
CA MET A 212 4.87 6.35 -6.57
C MET A 212 4.97 7.64 -7.39
N GLU A 213 4.30 7.68 -8.54
CA GLU A 213 4.25 8.88 -9.39
C GLU A 213 3.58 10.07 -8.69
N LEU A 214 2.54 9.81 -7.91
CA LEU A 214 1.86 10.84 -7.12
C LEU A 214 2.76 11.36 -6.00
N LEU A 215 3.45 10.49 -5.27
CA LEU A 215 4.41 10.88 -4.22
C LEU A 215 5.58 11.70 -4.80
N GLN A 216 6.13 11.30 -5.95
CA GLN A 216 7.15 12.08 -6.66
C GLN A 216 6.66 13.47 -7.04
N LYS A 217 5.40 13.60 -7.50
CA LYS A 217 4.79 14.89 -7.88
C LYS A 217 4.48 15.78 -6.69
N LEU A 218 4.01 15.20 -5.58
CA LEU A 218 3.57 15.97 -4.40
C LEU A 218 4.72 16.40 -3.52
N GLN A 219 5.69 15.55 -3.28
CA GLN A 219 6.77 15.80 -2.32
C GLN A 219 8.03 16.40 -2.95
N LYS A 220 8.14 16.48 -4.30
CA LYS A 220 9.32 16.95 -5.04
C LYS A 220 10.62 16.23 -4.65
N GLN A 221 10.55 15.08 -3.99
CA GLN A 221 11.67 14.30 -3.51
C GLN A 221 11.82 13.02 -4.32
N PRO A 222 13.03 12.52 -4.54
CA PRO A 222 13.26 11.34 -5.37
C PRO A 222 12.84 10.07 -4.62
N VAL A 223 11.64 9.57 -4.90
CA VAL A 223 11.29 8.18 -4.59
C VAL A 223 11.65 7.36 -5.81
N SER A 224 12.51 6.37 -5.68
CA SER A 224 12.88 5.49 -6.77
C SER A 224 12.70 4.03 -6.40
N VAL A 225 12.38 3.22 -7.40
CA VAL A 225 12.28 1.76 -7.27
C VAL A 225 13.17 1.13 -8.32
N ARG A 226 14.06 0.28 -7.88
CA ARG A 226 14.87 -0.57 -8.73
C ARG A 226 14.53 -2.03 -8.41
N ILE A 227 14.23 -2.82 -9.42
CA ILE A 227 13.94 -4.25 -9.26
C ILE A 227 15.01 -5.03 -10.03
N VAL A 228 15.67 -5.94 -9.33
CA VAL A 228 16.75 -6.77 -9.86
C VAL A 228 16.32 -8.23 -9.79
N ASP A 229 16.41 -8.93 -10.92
CA ASP A 229 16.25 -10.38 -10.95
C ASP A 229 17.57 -11.02 -10.51
N LEU A 230 17.52 -11.83 -9.47
CA LEU A 230 18.67 -12.59 -8.99
C LEU A 230 18.74 -13.89 -9.78
N GLU A 231 19.85 -14.08 -10.49
CA GLU A 231 20.07 -15.25 -11.33
C GLU A 231 21.42 -15.90 -10.98
N ASP A 232 21.49 -17.20 -11.07
CA ASP A 232 22.76 -17.94 -10.93
C ASP A 232 23.67 -17.58 -12.11
N PRO A 233 24.87 -17.07 -11.86
CA PRO A 233 25.77 -16.61 -12.93
C PRO A 233 26.21 -17.72 -13.91
N SER A 234 26.16 -18.98 -13.47
CA SER A 234 26.62 -20.12 -14.25
C SER A 234 25.50 -20.76 -15.08
N THR A 235 24.27 -20.78 -14.55
CA THR A 235 23.14 -21.49 -15.16
C THR A 235 22.04 -20.58 -15.67
N GLY A 236 22.02 -19.30 -15.25
CA GLY A 236 20.91 -18.38 -15.50
C GLY A 236 19.61 -18.75 -14.76
N ALA A 237 19.69 -19.72 -13.84
CA ALA A 237 18.52 -20.12 -13.04
C ALA A 237 18.10 -19.00 -12.08
N PRO A 238 16.78 -18.77 -11.90
CA PRO A 238 16.32 -17.74 -11.00
C PRO A 238 16.64 -18.09 -9.54
N LEU A 239 17.27 -17.17 -8.84
CA LEU A 239 17.57 -17.26 -7.41
C LEU A 239 16.61 -16.42 -6.55
N GLY A 240 15.79 -15.57 -7.16
CA GLY A 240 14.84 -14.71 -6.47
C GLY A 240 14.73 -13.31 -7.09
N THR A 241 14.28 -12.37 -6.28
CA THR A 241 14.15 -10.96 -6.68
C THR A 241 14.65 -10.05 -5.57
N GLU A 242 15.31 -8.97 -5.95
CA GLU A 242 15.66 -7.89 -5.05
C GLU A 242 14.95 -6.60 -5.48
N VAL A 243 14.32 -5.93 -4.54
CA VAL A 243 13.67 -4.63 -4.73
C VAL A 243 14.39 -3.60 -3.86
N GLU A 244 14.90 -2.56 -4.48
CA GLU A 244 15.52 -1.42 -3.81
C GLU A 244 14.57 -0.21 -3.90
N LEU A 245 14.15 0.29 -2.75
CA LEU A 245 13.31 1.47 -2.61
C LEU A 245 14.14 2.59 -1.99
N THR A 246 14.37 3.67 -2.74
CA THR A 246 14.92 4.90 -2.16
C THR A 246 13.75 5.74 -1.66
N ILE A 247 13.71 6.00 -0.37
CA ILE A 247 12.57 6.60 0.34
C ILE A 247 13.04 7.89 1.02
N PRO A 248 12.38 9.02 0.82
CA PRO A 248 12.66 10.23 1.58
C PRO A 248 12.22 10.08 3.03
N GLU A 249 13.06 10.50 3.95
CA GLU A 249 12.69 10.71 5.35
C GLU A 249 11.82 11.97 5.43
N ILE A 250 10.67 11.86 6.06
CA ILE A 250 9.76 13.00 6.24
C ILE A 250 10.09 13.64 7.59
N ASN A 251 10.46 14.91 7.58
CA ASN A 251 10.67 15.65 8.82
C ASN A 251 9.39 15.69 9.68
N PRO A 252 9.51 15.62 11.02
CA PRO A 252 8.40 15.61 11.96
C PRO A 252 7.49 16.84 11.87
#